data_35ff98dc8047dde3470073f75d7f2f7a
#
_entry.id   35ff98dc8047dde3470073f75d7f2f7a
#
_cell.length_a   1.000
_cell.length_b   1.000
_cell.length_c   1.000
_cell.angle_alpha   90.00
_cell.angle_beta   90.00
_cell.angle_gamma   90.00
#
_symmetry.space_group_name_H-M   'P 1'
#
loop_
_entity.id
_entity.type
_entity.pdbx_description
1 polymer ?
#
loop_
_entity_poly.entity_id
_entity_poly.type
_entity_poly.pdbx_seq_one_letter_code
_entity_poly.pdbx_strand_id
1 'polypeptide(L)'
;MTSIDFGRFRPITIGFDKIFEDMEKLSNIHTNFPPYNIIKLNDDEFEIELAVAGFTKEEINIQFKDSILTIAGEKDTRADVEFSHKGISERNFMKSWTLGDYVKVGDAKMKDGLLIISLFKDVPEEEKPQIISIS
;
A
#
# COMPACT_ATOMS: atom_id res chain seq x y z
N MET A 1 -7.00 -12.48 -20.51
CA MET A 1 -6.59 -11.72 -19.33
C MET A 1 -7.25 -10.36 -19.33
N THR A 2 -7.88 -10.06 -18.26
CA THR A 2 -8.36 -8.71 -18.09
C THR A 2 -7.24 -7.92 -17.45
N SER A 3 -6.45 -7.29 -18.26
CA SER A 3 -5.52 -6.34 -17.71
C SER A 3 -6.34 -5.15 -17.23
N ILE A 4 -5.95 -4.62 -16.09
CA ILE A 4 -6.51 -3.36 -15.64
C ILE A 4 -6.08 -2.30 -16.66
N ASP A 5 -7.04 -1.60 -17.21
CA ASP A 5 -6.74 -0.56 -18.19
C ASP A 5 -6.27 0.69 -17.45
N PHE A 6 -4.97 0.83 -17.29
CA PHE A 6 -4.39 2.01 -16.68
C PHE A 6 -4.37 3.20 -17.66
N GLY A 7 -4.72 2.99 -18.92
CA GLY A 7 -4.75 4.08 -19.89
C GLY A 7 -5.67 5.21 -19.48
N ARG A 8 -6.81 4.88 -18.86
CA ARG A 8 -7.77 5.86 -18.39
C ARG A 8 -7.23 6.76 -17.28
N PHE A 9 -6.15 6.32 -16.60
CA PHE A 9 -5.54 7.09 -15.53
C PHE A 9 -4.36 7.93 -15.99
N ARG A 10 -3.91 7.75 -17.24
CA ARG A 10 -2.72 8.44 -17.73
C ARG A 10 -2.78 9.98 -17.63
N PRO A 11 -3.90 10.63 -17.94
CA PRO A 11 -3.96 12.09 -17.78
C PRO A 11 -3.78 12.56 -16.35
N ILE A 12 -4.12 11.69 -15.38
CA ILE A 12 -4.04 12.01 -13.95
C ILE A 12 -2.69 11.57 -13.39
N THR A 13 -2.02 10.62 -14.05
CA THR A 13 -0.84 9.95 -13.52
C THR A 13 0.43 10.21 -14.32
N ILE A 14 0.47 11.35 -15.02
CA ILE A 14 1.71 11.77 -15.71
C ILE A 14 2.84 11.81 -14.68
N GLY A 15 3.92 11.07 -14.95
CA GLY A 15 5.01 10.91 -14.01
C GLY A 15 4.95 9.63 -13.20
N PHE A 16 3.81 8.93 -13.22
CA PHE A 16 3.65 7.66 -12.51
C PHE A 16 3.56 6.46 -13.43
N ASP A 17 3.71 6.66 -14.74
CA ASP A 17 3.56 5.59 -15.73
C ASP A 17 4.41 4.37 -15.40
N LYS A 18 5.65 4.60 -14.98
CA LYS A 18 6.54 3.50 -14.63
C LYS A 18 6.03 2.70 -13.43
N ILE A 19 5.47 3.39 -12.44
CA ILE A 19 4.92 2.74 -11.26
C ILE A 19 3.76 1.84 -11.65
N PHE A 20 2.87 2.34 -12.50
CA PHE A 20 1.72 1.56 -12.96
C PHE A 20 2.15 0.39 -13.83
N GLU A 21 3.16 0.55 -14.67
CA GLU A 21 3.70 -0.55 -15.45
C GLU A 21 4.29 -1.62 -14.56
N ASP A 22 5.05 -1.23 -13.53
CA ASP A 22 5.63 -2.17 -12.59
C ASP A 22 4.56 -2.89 -11.81
N MET A 23 3.51 -2.18 -11.38
CA MET A 23 2.37 -2.77 -10.70
C MET A 23 1.64 -3.78 -11.59
N GLU A 24 1.45 -3.43 -12.85
CA GLU A 24 0.78 -4.32 -13.79
C GLU A 24 1.58 -5.61 -13.96
N LYS A 25 2.89 -5.52 -14.10
CA LYS A 25 3.75 -6.69 -14.19
C LYS A 25 3.66 -7.55 -12.95
N LEU A 26 3.67 -6.93 -11.77
CA LEU A 26 3.57 -7.65 -10.51
C LEU A 26 2.20 -8.30 -10.36
N SER A 27 1.13 -7.60 -10.70
CA SER A 27 -0.21 -8.14 -10.56
C SER A 27 -0.46 -9.29 -11.54
N ASN A 28 0.14 -9.27 -12.71
CA ASN A 28 0.02 -10.35 -13.66
C ASN A 28 0.74 -11.62 -13.21
N ILE A 29 1.78 -11.46 -12.39
CA ILE A 29 2.60 -12.58 -11.93
C ILE A 29 2.18 -13.02 -10.53
N HIS A 30 1.87 -12.07 -9.66
CA HIS A 30 1.65 -12.31 -8.22
C HIS A 30 0.55 -11.42 -7.66
N THR A 31 -0.69 -11.65 -8.12
CA THR A 31 -1.82 -10.77 -7.81
C THR A 31 -2.12 -10.64 -6.33
N ASN A 32 -1.82 -11.67 -5.52
CA ASN A 32 -2.22 -11.72 -4.12
C ASN A 32 -1.06 -11.66 -3.14
N PHE A 33 0.13 -11.29 -3.62
CA PHE A 33 1.29 -11.24 -2.73
C PHE A 33 1.78 -9.82 -2.54
N PRO A 34 2.02 -9.41 -1.30
CA PRO A 34 1.66 -10.11 -0.06
C PRO A 34 0.17 -9.95 0.27
N PRO A 35 -0.42 -10.90 0.99
CA PRO A 35 -1.79 -10.74 1.47
C PRO A 35 -1.91 -9.53 2.37
N TYR A 36 -3.06 -8.88 2.33
CA TYR A 36 -3.28 -7.70 3.16
C TYR A 36 -4.74 -7.59 3.58
N ASN A 37 -4.96 -6.86 4.65
CA ASN A 37 -6.28 -6.49 5.14
C ASN A 37 -6.37 -4.97 5.20
N ILE A 38 -7.55 -4.45 4.97
CA ILE A 38 -7.86 -3.06 5.25
C ILE A 38 -8.93 -3.08 6.33
N ILE A 39 -8.60 -2.49 7.48
CA ILE A 39 -9.48 -2.49 8.64
C ILE A 39 -10.05 -1.09 8.81
N LYS A 40 -11.36 -1.02 8.97
CA LYS A 40 -12.03 0.24 9.29
C LYS A 40 -12.24 0.29 10.79
N LEU A 41 -11.57 1.23 11.47
CA LEU A 41 -11.70 1.41 12.91
C LEU A 41 -12.91 2.28 13.24
N ASN A 42 -13.12 3.32 12.46
CA ASN A 42 -14.29 4.20 12.53
C ASN A 42 -14.37 4.95 11.20
N ASP A 43 -15.24 5.94 11.09
CA ASP A 43 -15.43 6.65 9.83
C ASP A 43 -14.18 7.42 9.37
N ASP A 44 -13.30 7.77 10.31
CA ASP A 44 -12.13 8.60 10.02
C ASP A 44 -10.80 7.87 10.18
N GLU A 45 -10.80 6.63 10.64
CA GLU A 45 -9.56 5.91 10.91
C GLU A 45 -9.58 4.52 10.31
N PHE A 46 -8.46 4.16 9.69
CA PHE A 46 -8.29 2.87 9.02
C PHE A 46 -6.90 2.32 9.33
N GLU A 47 -6.73 1.04 9.12
CA GLU A 47 -5.42 0.41 9.16
C GLU A 47 -5.25 -0.50 7.96
N ILE A 48 -4.03 -0.55 7.44
CA ILE A 48 -3.65 -1.55 6.44
C ILE A 48 -2.70 -2.51 7.14
N GLU A 49 -3.00 -3.81 7.03
CA GLU A 49 -2.14 -4.87 7.54
C GLU A 49 -1.57 -5.66 6.37
N LEU A 50 -0.26 -5.76 6.29
CA LEU A 50 0.43 -6.50 5.24
C LEU A 50 1.18 -7.68 5.85
N ALA A 51 1.00 -8.87 5.30
CA ALA A 51 1.72 -10.05 5.76
C ALA A 51 3.15 -10.01 5.20
N VAL A 52 4.10 -9.64 6.06
CA VAL A 52 5.50 -9.44 5.66
C VAL A 52 6.46 -10.29 6.50
N ALA A 53 5.98 -11.43 6.98
CA ALA A 53 6.84 -12.34 7.73
C ALA A 53 8.07 -12.69 6.91
N GLY A 54 9.24 -12.63 7.53
CA GLY A 54 10.49 -12.89 6.84
C GLY A 54 11.20 -11.63 6.34
N PHE A 55 10.51 -10.50 6.31
CA PHE A 55 11.14 -9.23 5.95
C PHE A 55 11.57 -8.48 7.21
N THR A 56 12.72 -7.80 7.12
CA THR A 56 13.17 -6.88 8.16
C THR A 56 12.66 -5.48 7.84
N LYS A 57 12.71 -4.59 8.82
CA LYS A 57 12.32 -3.19 8.60
C LYS A 57 13.12 -2.54 7.49
N GLU A 58 14.39 -2.87 7.39
CA GLU A 58 15.30 -2.29 6.41
C GLU A 58 14.99 -2.75 4.99
N GLU A 59 14.29 -3.86 4.87
CA GLU A 59 13.90 -4.41 3.56
C GLU A 59 12.58 -3.86 3.05
N ILE A 60 11.89 -3.06 3.86
CA ILE A 60 10.59 -2.50 3.49
C ILE A 60 10.69 -0.99 3.36
N ASN A 61 10.14 -0.48 2.26
CA ASN A 61 10.10 0.95 2.00
C ASN A 61 8.65 1.39 1.85
N ILE A 62 8.29 2.48 2.52
CA ILE A 62 6.95 3.04 2.49
C ILE A 62 7.05 4.47 1.97
N GLN A 63 6.26 4.79 0.95
CA GLN A 63 6.20 6.12 0.38
C GLN A 63 4.76 6.57 0.26
N PHE A 64 4.52 7.84 0.55
CA PHE A 64 3.21 8.43 0.34
C PHE A 64 3.40 9.74 -0.42
N LYS A 65 2.83 9.79 -1.61
CA LYS A 65 2.96 10.97 -2.47
C LYS A 65 1.74 11.07 -3.38
N ASP A 66 1.20 12.26 -3.50
CA ASP A 66 0.06 12.55 -4.39
C ASP A 66 -1.10 11.59 -4.18
N SER A 67 -1.43 11.36 -2.92
CA SER A 67 -2.51 10.47 -2.49
C SER A 67 -2.28 9.00 -2.81
N ILE A 68 -1.08 8.63 -3.22
CA ILE A 68 -0.74 7.23 -3.49
C ILE A 68 0.22 6.74 -2.42
N LEU A 69 -0.20 5.70 -1.71
CA LEU A 69 0.62 5.00 -0.74
C LEU A 69 1.24 3.79 -1.42
N THR A 70 2.56 3.72 -1.44
CA THR A 70 3.29 2.62 -2.05
C THR A 70 4.15 1.92 -1.02
N ILE A 71 4.04 0.60 -0.96
CA ILE A 71 4.85 -0.22 -0.07
C ILE A 71 5.61 -1.21 -0.92
N ALA A 72 6.93 -1.20 -0.77
CA ALA A 72 7.80 -2.10 -1.51
C ALA A 72 8.62 -2.92 -0.53
N GLY A 73 8.76 -4.19 -0.82
CA GLY A 73 9.64 -5.10 -0.09
C GLY A 73 10.69 -5.65 -1.01
N GLU A 74 11.94 -5.57 -0.59
CA GLU A 74 13.07 -6.08 -1.37
C GLU A 74 13.93 -6.92 -0.46
N LYS A 75 14.12 -8.17 -0.84
CA LYS A 75 14.84 -9.13 -0.03
C LYS A 75 15.97 -9.74 -0.82
N ASP A 76 17.13 -9.85 -0.19
CA ASP A 76 18.28 -10.49 -0.81
C ASP A 76 18.04 -11.99 -0.96
N THR A 77 18.52 -12.53 -2.07
CA THR A 77 18.44 -13.96 -2.32
C THR A 77 19.31 -14.73 -1.35
N ARG A 78 18.75 -15.79 -0.75
CA ARG A 78 19.51 -16.68 0.11
C ARG A 78 20.31 -17.70 -0.73
N ALA A 79 21.39 -17.22 -1.31
CA ALA A 79 22.19 -18.06 -2.20
C ALA A 79 22.96 -19.16 -1.46
N ASP A 80 23.20 -18.97 -0.16
CA ASP A 80 23.96 -19.89 0.67
C ASP A 80 23.10 -20.92 1.40
N VAL A 81 21.80 -20.92 1.15
CA VAL A 81 20.87 -21.84 1.81
C VAL A 81 20.32 -22.84 0.80
N GLU A 82 20.40 -24.12 1.18
CA GLU A 82 19.81 -25.19 0.38
C GLU A 82 18.51 -25.62 1.03
N PHE A 83 17.41 -25.52 0.30
CA PHE A 83 16.10 -25.89 0.81
C PHE A 83 15.75 -27.32 0.41
N SER A 84 15.39 -28.14 1.39
CA SER A 84 14.76 -29.43 1.08
C SER A 84 13.34 -29.24 0.57
N HIS A 85 12.68 -28.20 1.10
CA HIS A 85 11.34 -27.78 0.67
C HIS A 85 11.23 -26.28 0.91
N LYS A 86 10.75 -25.55 -0.07
CA LYS A 86 10.54 -24.11 0.06
C LYS A 86 9.07 -23.79 -0.17
N GLY A 87 8.33 -23.62 0.93
CA GLY A 87 6.91 -23.30 0.87
C GLY A 87 6.59 -21.85 1.21
N ILE A 88 7.57 -21.12 1.78
CA ILE A 88 7.37 -19.71 2.12
C ILE A 88 7.86 -18.84 0.97
N SER A 89 6.97 -18.01 0.47
CA SER A 89 7.31 -17.08 -0.60
C SER A 89 8.00 -15.86 -0.02
N GLU A 90 9.27 -15.66 -0.40
CA GLU A 90 10.07 -14.52 0.06
C GLU A 90 10.48 -13.70 -1.15
N ARG A 91 9.50 -13.25 -1.92
CA ARG A 91 9.78 -12.51 -3.15
C ARG A 91 9.57 -11.02 -2.95
N ASN A 92 10.28 -10.26 -3.78
CA ASN A 92 10.12 -8.83 -3.81
C ASN A 92 8.69 -8.49 -4.23
N PHE A 93 8.17 -7.40 -3.70
CA PHE A 93 6.82 -6.96 -4.02
C PHE A 93 6.72 -5.45 -4.05
N MET A 94 5.67 -4.99 -4.69
CA MET A 94 5.29 -3.58 -4.65
C MET A 94 3.76 -3.53 -4.65
N LYS A 95 3.21 -2.83 -3.65
CA LYS A 95 1.77 -2.61 -3.54
C LYS A 95 1.50 -1.13 -3.44
N SER A 96 0.43 -0.68 -4.10
CA SER A 96 0.04 0.73 -4.02
C SER A 96 -1.46 0.85 -3.83
N TRP A 97 -1.84 1.86 -3.07
CA TRP A 97 -3.24 2.20 -2.85
C TRP A 97 -3.41 3.69 -3.12
N THR A 98 -4.48 4.04 -3.82
CA THR A 98 -4.89 5.43 -3.94
C THR A 98 -5.77 5.75 -2.75
N LEU A 99 -5.36 6.72 -1.95
CA LEU A 99 -6.12 7.13 -0.78
C LEU A 99 -7.09 8.23 -1.15
N GLY A 100 -8.21 8.30 -0.43
CA GLY A 100 -9.18 9.34 -0.65
C GLY A 100 -8.67 10.73 -0.28
N ASP A 101 -9.44 11.75 -0.62
CA ASP A 101 -9.10 13.12 -0.27
C ASP A 101 -8.99 13.26 1.25
N TYR A 102 -7.99 14.00 1.69
CA TYR A 102 -7.73 14.26 3.11
C TYR A 102 -7.31 13.05 3.93
N VAL A 103 -7.10 11.89 3.30
CA VAL A 103 -6.58 10.73 4.02
C VAL A 103 -5.07 10.87 4.11
N LYS A 104 -4.57 10.76 5.34
CA LYS A 104 -3.15 10.89 5.65
C LYS A 104 -2.62 9.57 6.19
N VAL A 105 -1.33 9.39 6.07
CA VAL A 105 -0.65 8.22 6.63
C VAL A 105 -0.09 8.62 8.00
N GLY A 106 -0.44 7.83 9.00
CA GLY A 106 0.08 8.03 10.35
C GLY A 106 1.29 7.16 10.61
N ASP A 107 1.23 6.38 11.68
CA ASP A 107 2.35 5.54 12.08
C ASP A 107 2.38 4.23 11.31
N ALA A 108 3.58 3.68 11.15
CA ALA A 108 3.78 2.35 10.63
C ALA A 108 4.59 1.55 11.64
N LYS A 109 4.21 0.30 11.86
CA LYS A 109 4.94 -0.57 12.78
C LYS A 109 4.91 -2.00 12.27
N MET A 110 5.90 -2.77 12.68
CA MET A 110 5.93 -4.21 12.40
C MET A 110 5.68 -4.96 13.68
N LYS A 111 4.72 -5.87 13.65
CA LYS A 111 4.36 -6.68 14.81
C LYS A 111 3.79 -8.01 14.34
N ASP A 112 4.26 -9.08 14.94
CA ASP A 112 3.74 -10.44 14.71
C ASP A 112 3.72 -10.83 13.22
N GLY A 113 4.74 -10.40 12.48
CA GLY A 113 4.83 -10.70 11.05
C GLY A 113 3.97 -9.83 10.15
N LEU A 114 3.34 -8.81 10.71
CA LEU A 114 2.52 -7.87 9.96
C LEU A 114 3.15 -6.49 9.95
N LEU A 115 3.03 -5.82 8.82
CA LEU A 115 3.28 -4.39 8.73
C LEU A 115 1.93 -3.71 8.89
N ILE A 116 1.79 -2.89 9.92
CA ILE A 116 0.54 -2.21 10.24
C ILE A 116 0.72 -0.73 10.00
N ILE A 117 -0.08 -0.17 9.10
CA ILE A 117 -0.01 1.25 8.74
C ILE A 117 -1.33 1.91 9.09
N SER A 118 -1.25 2.96 9.90
CA SER A 118 -2.42 3.72 10.31
C SER A 118 -2.74 4.79 9.29
N LEU A 119 -4.01 4.93 8.94
CA LEU A 119 -4.52 5.96 8.05
C LEU A 119 -5.59 6.74 8.79
N PHE A 120 -5.64 8.03 8.57
CA PHE A 120 -6.68 8.86 9.18
C PHE A 120 -7.11 9.96 8.23
N LYS A 121 -8.35 10.39 8.40
CA LYS A 121 -8.93 11.45 7.61
C LYS A 121 -8.75 12.77 8.34
N ASP A 122 -8.19 13.76 7.67
CA ASP A 122 -7.89 15.06 8.25
C ASP A 122 -8.43 16.16 7.33
N VAL A 123 -9.70 16.48 7.51
CA VAL A 123 -10.37 17.49 6.69
C VAL A 123 -10.08 18.87 7.27
N PRO A 124 -9.57 19.83 6.45
CA PRO A 124 -9.37 21.20 6.93
C PRO A 124 -10.67 21.83 7.43
N GLU A 125 -10.58 22.67 8.44
CA GLU A 125 -11.76 23.32 9.04
C GLU A 125 -12.58 24.09 8.02
N GLU A 126 -11.93 24.76 7.07
CA GLU A 126 -12.59 25.56 6.05
C GLU A 126 -13.37 24.71 5.05
N GLU A 127 -13.13 23.38 5.03
CA GLU A 127 -13.82 22.48 4.12
C GLU A 127 -14.82 21.56 4.82
N LYS A 128 -14.92 21.69 6.16
CA LYS A 128 -15.92 20.95 6.90
C LYS A 128 -17.30 21.59 6.74
N PRO A 129 -18.37 20.78 6.80
CA PRO A 129 -19.71 21.35 6.76
C PRO A 129 -19.92 22.41 7.84
N GLN A 130 -20.53 23.50 7.47
CA GLN A 130 -20.89 24.57 8.41
C GLN A 130 -22.37 24.49 8.71
N ILE A 131 -22.69 24.64 10.00
CA ILE A 131 -24.08 24.74 10.42
C ILE A 131 -24.46 26.21 10.43
N ILE A 132 -25.43 26.56 9.62
CA ILE A 132 -25.88 27.96 9.49
C ILE A 132 -27.15 28.14 10.30
N SER A 133 -27.12 29.10 11.23
CA SER A 133 -28.29 29.40 12.03
C SER A 133 -29.31 30.19 11.22
N ILE A 134 -30.59 29.90 11.45
CA ILE A 134 -31.69 30.63 10.84
C ILE A 134 -32.21 31.61 11.85
N SER A 135 -32.21 32.87 11.48
CA SER A 135 -32.73 33.95 12.36
C SER A 135 -34.20 34.24 12.06
#